data_bd0da574a76a4852cc81fa5dfe2c3fc0
#
_entry.id   bd0da574a76a4852cc81fa5dfe2c3fc0
#
_cell.length_a   1.000
_cell.length_b   1.000
_cell.length_c   1.000
_cell.angle_alpha   90.00
_cell.angle_beta   90.00
_cell.angle_gamma   90.00
#
_symmetry.space_group_name_H-M   'P 1'
#
loop_
_entity.id
_entity.type
_entity.pdbx_description
1 polymer ?
#
loop_
_entity_poly.entity_id
_entity_poly.type
_entity_poly.pdbx_seq_one_letter_code
_entity_poly.pdbx_strand_id
1 'polypeptide(L)'
;MNSLYIAWRSGESAVGRWGPVGKLERVNHFFRFTYTKGARMLPGFTAFAGMNDLYEVYESETLFPLFANRLLAERRTEYPAFLEWGGFKRQSQPDPLAILGITEGRRFMDALEVFPCPAPDANGDYACTFFLHGVRHASANAQHEIAEMQSGATLILRPETENPHDAMAMAVFQADIQDGERLGFLPRFLARDARTLMSEKSAKIDFTVKRINLDAPLQQRVLCVLNCPWPAGFNPCQSEEYQPLLGTESALAA
;
A
#
# COMPACT_ATOMS: atom_id res chain seq x y z
N MET A 1 -6.05 -2.04 -11.74
CA MET A 1 -4.72 -1.76 -11.15
C MET A 1 -3.71 -2.57 -11.95
N ASN A 2 -2.76 -1.90 -12.62
CA ASN A 2 -1.87 -2.59 -13.56
C ASN A 2 -0.41 -2.65 -13.09
N SER A 3 -0.05 -1.90 -12.04
CA SER A 3 1.32 -1.89 -11.50
C SER A 3 1.35 -1.69 -9.99
N LEU A 4 2.35 -2.30 -9.36
CA LEU A 4 2.64 -2.25 -7.94
C LEU A 4 4.12 -1.99 -7.73
N TYR A 5 4.48 -1.22 -6.72
CA TYR A 5 5.85 -1.13 -6.22
C TYR A 5 6.06 -2.12 -5.08
N ILE A 6 7.30 -2.55 -4.96
CA ILE A 6 7.75 -3.42 -3.88
C ILE A 6 8.69 -2.60 -3.01
N ALA A 7 8.29 -2.35 -1.77
CA ALA A 7 9.16 -1.76 -0.77
C ALA A 7 9.86 -2.83 0.05
N TRP A 8 11.10 -2.56 0.39
CA TRP A 8 11.90 -3.39 1.28
C TRP A 8 12.47 -2.55 2.43
N ARG A 9 12.59 -3.17 3.59
CA ARG A 9 13.14 -2.55 4.80
C ARG A 9 14.57 -2.98 5.02
N SER A 10 15.50 -2.02 5.01
CA SER A 10 16.90 -2.26 5.38
C SER A 10 17.06 -2.43 6.90
N GLY A 11 17.95 -3.34 7.30
CA GLY A 11 18.29 -3.59 8.70
C GLY A 11 17.31 -4.50 9.44
N GLU A 12 17.78 -5.07 10.54
CA GLU A 12 17.03 -6.03 11.35
C GLU A 12 16.09 -5.34 12.37
N SER A 13 16.26 -4.05 12.59
CA SER A 13 15.48 -3.31 13.58
C SER A 13 14.16 -2.78 13.01
N ALA A 14 13.17 -2.57 13.89
CA ALA A 14 11.90 -1.95 13.52
C ALA A 14 12.05 -0.52 12.95
N VAL A 15 13.20 0.10 13.14
CA VAL A 15 13.56 1.47 12.70
C VAL A 15 14.30 1.47 11.36
N GLY A 16 14.33 0.33 10.63
CA GLY A 16 14.99 0.23 9.34
C GLY A 16 14.40 1.18 8.28
N ARG A 17 15.26 1.63 7.36
CA ARG A 17 14.83 2.49 6.25
C ARG A 17 14.05 1.68 5.23
N TRP A 18 12.85 2.12 4.90
CA TRP A 18 12.03 1.59 3.82
C TRP A 18 12.28 2.32 2.51
N GLY A 19 12.27 1.60 1.41
CA GLY A 19 12.30 2.19 0.08
C GLY A 19 11.85 1.23 -1.01
N PRO A 20 11.45 1.73 -2.17
CA PRO A 20 11.04 0.92 -3.31
C PRO A 20 12.26 0.21 -3.89
N VAL A 21 12.19 -1.10 -4.07
CA VAL A 21 13.27 -1.91 -4.66
C VAL A 21 12.89 -2.53 -5.98
N GLY A 22 11.61 -2.53 -6.34
CA GLY A 22 11.15 -3.10 -7.59
C GLY A 22 9.74 -2.65 -7.96
N LYS A 23 9.37 -2.92 -9.20
CA LYS A 23 8.06 -2.67 -9.78
C LYS A 23 7.55 -3.95 -10.43
N LEU A 24 6.33 -4.32 -10.10
CA LEU A 24 5.59 -5.44 -10.69
C LEU A 24 4.42 -4.89 -11.51
N GLU A 25 4.35 -5.28 -12.77
CA GLU A 25 3.33 -4.80 -13.70
C GLU A 25 2.66 -5.95 -14.43
N ARG A 26 1.43 -5.71 -14.88
CA ARG A 26 0.82 -6.53 -15.93
C ARG A 26 0.96 -5.82 -17.26
N VAL A 27 1.67 -6.44 -18.20
CA VAL A 27 1.86 -5.95 -19.57
C VAL A 27 1.27 -7.00 -20.51
N ASN A 28 0.17 -6.68 -21.16
CA ASN A 28 -0.61 -7.63 -21.95
C ASN A 28 -1.03 -8.84 -21.09
N HIS A 29 -0.48 -10.03 -21.42
CA HIS A 29 -0.76 -11.29 -20.73
C HIS A 29 0.34 -11.69 -19.74
N PHE A 30 1.44 -10.93 -19.65
CA PHE A 30 2.59 -11.25 -18.82
C PHE A 30 2.62 -10.41 -17.55
N PHE A 31 3.16 -10.98 -16.48
CA PHE A 31 3.67 -10.24 -15.35
C PHE A 31 5.12 -9.86 -15.65
N ARG A 32 5.43 -8.58 -15.50
CA ARG A 32 6.79 -8.05 -15.66
C ARG A 32 7.26 -7.53 -14.31
N PHE A 33 8.47 -7.89 -13.94
CA PHE A 33 9.15 -7.35 -12.77
C PHE A 33 10.46 -6.70 -13.19
N THR A 34 10.71 -5.49 -12.65
CA THR A 34 11.97 -4.75 -12.80
C THR A 34 12.40 -4.22 -11.46
N TYR A 35 13.70 -4.25 -11.18
CA TYR A 35 14.24 -3.56 -10.02
C TYR A 35 14.24 -2.04 -10.26
N THR A 36 14.10 -1.29 -9.16
CA THR A 36 14.23 0.17 -9.19
C THR A 36 15.58 0.61 -8.66
N LYS A 37 15.97 1.87 -8.92
CA LYS A 37 17.21 2.44 -8.38
C LYS A 37 17.27 2.37 -6.85
N GLY A 38 16.12 2.38 -6.16
CA GLY A 38 16.03 2.17 -4.73
C GLY A 38 16.67 0.86 -4.25
N ALA A 39 16.70 -0.20 -5.08
CA ALA A 39 17.41 -1.44 -4.77
C ALA A 39 18.93 -1.24 -4.53
N ARG A 40 19.52 -0.25 -5.20
CA ARG A 40 20.94 0.13 -5.00
C ARG A 40 21.14 1.14 -3.87
N MET A 41 20.10 1.89 -3.55
CA MET A 41 20.14 2.94 -2.52
C MET A 41 19.92 2.42 -1.11
N LEU A 42 19.35 1.20 -0.96
CA LEU A 42 19.04 0.61 0.33
C LEU A 42 20.19 -0.31 0.80
N PRO A 43 20.85 0.01 1.92
CA PRO A 43 21.92 -0.82 2.45
C PRO A 43 21.46 -2.25 2.76
N GLY A 44 22.25 -3.24 2.33
CA GLY A 44 21.98 -4.65 2.62
C GLY A 44 20.89 -5.30 1.76
N PHE A 45 20.31 -4.58 0.79
CA PHE A 45 19.39 -5.21 -0.15
C PHE A 45 20.14 -6.19 -1.07
N THR A 46 19.56 -7.37 -1.25
CA THR A 46 20.02 -8.39 -2.19
C THR A 46 18.88 -8.76 -3.13
N ALA A 47 19.23 -9.15 -4.36
CA ALA A 47 18.25 -9.57 -5.35
C ALA A 47 17.36 -10.70 -4.84
N PHE A 48 16.11 -10.72 -5.26
CA PHE A 48 15.15 -11.74 -4.87
C PHE A 48 15.48 -13.09 -5.54
N ALA A 49 15.21 -14.18 -4.83
CA ALA A 49 15.40 -15.52 -5.36
C ALA A 49 14.60 -15.73 -6.66
N GLY A 50 15.27 -16.22 -7.69
CA GLY A 50 14.70 -16.38 -9.03
C GLY A 50 14.69 -15.12 -9.90
N MET A 51 15.15 -13.97 -9.34
CA MET A 51 15.31 -12.69 -10.04
C MET A 51 16.66 -12.10 -9.63
N ASN A 52 17.76 -12.81 -9.98
CA ASN A 52 19.08 -12.62 -9.37
C ASN A 52 19.88 -11.44 -9.92
N ASP A 53 19.53 -10.92 -11.10
CA ASP A 53 20.18 -9.77 -11.70
C ASP A 53 19.33 -8.51 -11.50
N LEU A 54 19.93 -7.47 -10.89
CA LEU A 54 19.24 -6.21 -10.62
C LEU A 54 18.93 -5.39 -11.88
N TYR A 55 19.59 -5.70 -13.00
CA TYR A 55 19.49 -4.96 -14.25
C TYR A 55 18.65 -5.64 -15.32
N GLU A 56 18.17 -6.84 -15.02
CA GLU A 56 17.34 -7.63 -15.92
C GLU A 56 15.85 -7.33 -15.77
N VAL A 57 15.13 -7.45 -16.88
CA VAL A 57 13.65 -7.43 -16.91
C VAL A 57 13.15 -8.88 -16.86
N TYR A 58 12.36 -9.19 -15.86
CA TYR A 58 11.79 -10.52 -15.69
C TYR A 58 10.35 -10.55 -16.19
N GLU A 59 10.02 -11.52 -17.03
CA GLU A 59 8.67 -11.73 -17.55
C GLU A 59 8.19 -13.15 -17.27
N SER A 60 6.90 -13.31 -16.98
CA SER A 60 6.28 -14.60 -16.70
C SER A 60 4.79 -14.56 -17.03
N GLU A 61 4.26 -15.62 -17.61
CA GLU A 61 2.81 -15.79 -17.82
C GLU A 61 2.04 -15.95 -16.51
N THR A 62 2.71 -16.44 -15.48
CA THR A 62 2.14 -16.60 -14.14
C THR A 62 2.78 -15.63 -13.16
N LEU A 63 2.04 -15.26 -12.11
CA LEU A 63 2.58 -14.40 -11.06
C LEU A 63 3.80 -15.06 -10.41
N PHE A 64 4.90 -14.30 -10.29
CA PHE A 64 6.15 -14.79 -9.69
C PHE A 64 5.90 -15.38 -8.30
N PRO A 65 6.57 -16.50 -7.93
CA PRO A 65 6.36 -17.19 -6.66
C PRO A 65 6.49 -16.28 -5.43
N LEU A 66 7.40 -15.31 -5.48
CA LEU A 66 7.58 -14.30 -4.42
C LEU A 66 6.26 -13.59 -4.09
N PHE A 67 5.46 -13.24 -5.09
CA PHE A 67 4.20 -12.51 -4.94
C PHE A 67 3.01 -13.46 -4.83
N ALA A 68 2.98 -14.53 -5.60
CA ALA A 68 1.91 -15.55 -5.54
C ALA A 68 1.76 -16.14 -4.14
N ASN A 69 2.88 -16.41 -3.48
CA ASN A 69 2.90 -16.94 -2.12
C ASN A 69 2.37 -15.94 -1.07
N ARG A 70 2.16 -14.67 -1.40
CA ARG A 70 1.59 -13.63 -0.51
C ARG A 70 0.07 -13.53 -0.60
N LEU A 71 -0.51 -14.21 -1.57
CA LEU A 71 -1.96 -14.34 -1.70
C LEU A 71 -2.47 -15.50 -0.85
N LEU A 72 -3.68 -15.36 -0.34
CA LEU A 72 -4.38 -16.49 0.26
C LEU A 72 -4.80 -17.44 -0.86
N ALA A 73 -4.55 -18.75 -0.70
CA ALA A 73 -4.91 -19.72 -1.72
C ALA A 73 -6.45 -19.84 -1.83
N GLU A 74 -6.99 -19.80 -3.05
CA GLU A 74 -8.43 -19.84 -3.34
C GLU A 74 -9.16 -21.06 -2.74
N ARG A 75 -8.44 -22.20 -2.59
CA ARG A 75 -8.96 -23.43 -1.99
C ARG A 75 -9.20 -23.35 -0.49
N ARG A 76 -8.75 -22.27 0.18
CA ARG A 76 -8.95 -22.10 1.62
C ARG A 76 -10.38 -21.67 1.92
N THR A 77 -10.94 -22.19 3.00
CA THR A 77 -12.30 -21.87 3.44
C THR A 77 -12.48 -20.39 3.78
N GLU A 78 -11.39 -19.73 4.19
CA GLU A 78 -11.38 -18.32 4.55
C GLU A 78 -11.29 -17.37 3.33
N TYR A 79 -10.99 -17.90 2.13
CA TYR A 79 -10.75 -17.07 0.94
C TYR A 79 -11.92 -16.15 0.59
N PRO A 80 -13.20 -16.58 0.63
CA PRO A 80 -14.32 -15.68 0.37
C PRO A 80 -14.43 -14.53 1.38
N ALA A 81 -14.17 -14.78 2.67
CA ALA A 81 -14.17 -13.74 3.69
C ALA A 81 -12.99 -12.78 3.50
N PHE A 82 -11.81 -13.31 3.18
CA PHE A 82 -10.63 -12.51 2.86
C PHE A 82 -10.87 -11.54 1.69
N LEU A 83 -11.57 -11.97 0.64
CA LEU A 83 -11.96 -11.08 -0.46
C LEU A 83 -12.90 -9.97 0.03
N GLU A 84 -13.89 -10.32 0.83
CA GLU A 84 -14.84 -9.35 1.39
C GLU A 84 -14.16 -8.32 2.29
N TRP A 85 -13.18 -8.74 3.11
CA TRP A 85 -12.41 -7.82 3.95
C TRP A 85 -11.69 -6.76 3.11
N GLY A 86 -11.16 -7.15 1.94
CA GLY A 86 -10.53 -6.24 0.98
C GLY A 86 -11.50 -5.42 0.13
N GLY A 87 -12.81 -5.55 0.36
CA GLY A 87 -13.85 -4.84 -0.38
C GLY A 87 -14.18 -5.42 -1.75
N PHE A 88 -13.74 -6.65 -2.04
CA PHE A 88 -14.13 -7.40 -3.23
C PHE A 88 -15.46 -8.14 -3.01
N LYS A 89 -16.13 -8.50 -4.11
CA LYS A 89 -17.31 -9.36 -4.01
C LYS A 89 -16.87 -10.80 -3.65
N ARG A 90 -17.59 -11.44 -2.74
CA ARG A 90 -17.28 -12.78 -2.22
C ARG A 90 -17.01 -13.85 -3.29
N GLN A 91 -17.70 -13.77 -4.40
CA GLN A 91 -17.61 -14.74 -5.49
C GLN A 91 -16.88 -14.17 -6.72
N SER A 92 -16.18 -13.04 -6.57
CA SER A 92 -15.40 -12.48 -7.66
C SER A 92 -14.06 -13.21 -7.81
N GLN A 93 -13.48 -13.08 -8.99
CA GLN A 93 -12.09 -13.46 -9.26
C GLN A 93 -11.30 -12.19 -9.56
N PRO A 94 -10.95 -11.40 -8.52
CA PRO A 94 -10.21 -10.18 -8.72
C PRO A 94 -8.80 -10.47 -9.23
N ASP A 95 -8.24 -9.53 -9.99
CA ASP A 95 -6.86 -9.59 -10.42
C ASP A 95 -5.93 -9.75 -9.20
N PRO A 96 -4.97 -10.69 -9.22
CA PRO A 96 -4.00 -10.87 -8.14
C PRO A 96 -3.27 -9.59 -7.73
N LEU A 97 -2.97 -8.69 -8.69
CA LEU A 97 -2.37 -7.39 -8.39
C LEU A 97 -3.31 -6.48 -7.61
N ALA A 98 -4.62 -6.54 -7.86
CA ALA A 98 -5.59 -5.76 -7.10
C ALA A 98 -5.67 -6.25 -5.64
N ILE A 99 -5.63 -7.56 -5.42
CA ILE A 99 -5.58 -8.13 -4.06
C ILE A 99 -4.29 -7.71 -3.36
N LEU A 100 -3.13 -7.89 -4.00
CA LEU A 100 -1.83 -7.49 -3.44
C LEU A 100 -1.78 -6.01 -3.11
N GLY A 101 -2.32 -5.15 -3.97
CA GLY A 101 -2.32 -3.70 -3.76
C GLY A 101 -3.14 -3.24 -2.56
N ILE A 102 -4.20 -3.97 -2.18
CA ILE A 102 -5.02 -3.66 -1.00
C ILE A 102 -4.48 -4.32 0.26
N THR A 103 -4.02 -5.58 0.16
CA THR A 103 -3.52 -6.36 1.30
C THR A 103 -2.04 -6.11 1.59
N GLU A 104 -1.36 -5.37 0.70
CA GLU A 104 0.09 -5.08 0.73
C GLU A 104 0.97 -6.34 0.71
N GLY A 105 0.36 -7.52 0.51
CA GLY A 105 1.05 -8.79 0.51
C GLY A 105 1.86 -9.05 1.79
N ARG A 106 1.51 -8.43 2.91
CA ARG A 106 2.30 -8.46 4.17
C ARG A 106 2.33 -9.83 4.80
N ARG A 107 3.50 -10.22 5.31
CA ARG A 107 3.71 -11.40 6.15
C ARG A 107 4.33 -10.99 7.48
N PHE A 108 4.05 -11.74 8.54
CA PHE A 108 4.41 -11.39 9.91
C PHE A 108 5.91 -11.14 10.15
N MET A 109 6.78 -11.91 9.46
CA MET A 109 8.25 -11.83 9.64
C MET A 109 8.96 -11.20 8.46
N ASP A 110 8.27 -10.41 7.65
CA ASP A 110 8.74 -9.98 6.35
C ASP A 110 9.14 -8.50 6.35
N ALA A 111 10.24 -8.21 5.69
CA ALA A 111 10.72 -6.85 5.43
C ALA A 111 10.21 -6.31 4.08
N LEU A 112 9.13 -6.88 3.52
CA LEU A 112 8.64 -6.56 2.20
C LEU A 112 7.16 -6.16 2.25
N GLU A 113 6.83 -5.06 1.61
CA GLU A 113 5.46 -4.58 1.39
C GLU A 113 5.25 -4.31 -0.10
N VAL A 114 4.03 -4.56 -0.56
CA VAL A 114 3.62 -4.29 -1.95
C VAL A 114 2.57 -3.20 -1.93
N PHE A 115 2.70 -2.18 -2.76
CA PHE A 115 1.76 -1.07 -2.78
C PHE A 115 1.54 -0.51 -4.19
N PRO A 116 0.36 0.02 -4.50
CA PRO A 116 0.10 0.69 -5.76
C PRO A 116 0.75 2.07 -5.79
N CYS A 117 1.25 2.50 -6.95
CA CYS A 117 1.42 3.91 -7.20
C CYS A 117 0.06 4.49 -7.59
N PRO A 118 -0.45 5.50 -6.88
CA PRO A 118 -1.70 6.13 -7.25
C PRO A 118 -1.67 6.69 -8.66
N ALA A 119 -2.78 6.57 -9.35
CA ALA A 119 -3.02 7.17 -10.66
C ALA A 119 -4.43 7.77 -10.66
N PRO A 120 -4.71 8.79 -11.49
CA PRO A 120 -6.06 9.31 -11.62
C PRO A 120 -7.05 8.21 -11.96
N ASP A 121 -8.20 8.22 -11.31
CA ASP A 121 -9.31 7.33 -11.64
C ASP A 121 -10.01 7.74 -12.95
N ALA A 122 -11.12 7.11 -13.29
CA ALA A 122 -11.89 7.42 -14.51
C ALA A 122 -12.48 8.85 -14.50
N ASN A 123 -12.62 9.47 -13.36
CA ASN A 123 -13.10 10.85 -13.19
C ASN A 123 -11.96 11.88 -13.16
N GLY A 124 -10.71 11.41 -13.15
CA GLY A 124 -9.54 12.26 -12.98
C GLY A 124 -9.21 12.58 -11.52
N ASP A 125 -9.75 11.80 -10.58
CA ASP A 125 -9.53 11.99 -9.14
C ASP A 125 -8.47 11.03 -8.59
N TYR A 126 -7.85 11.43 -7.47
CA TYR A 126 -7.06 10.55 -6.62
C TYR A 126 -8.01 9.65 -5.84
N ALA A 127 -7.88 8.34 -6.01
CA ALA A 127 -8.68 7.36 -5.28
C ALA A 127 -7.78 6.23 -4.79
N CYS A 128 -7.75 6.00 -3.47
CA CYS A 128 -6.96 4.92 -2.89
C CYS A 128 -7.77 4.17 -1.82
N THR A 129 -7.77 2.84 -1.92
CA THR A 129 -8.38 1.94 -0.93
C THR A 129 -7.28 1.15 -0.24
N PHE A 130 -7.27 1.12 1.09
CA PHE A 130 -6.21 0.49 1.89
C PHE A 130 -6.73 0.09 3.27
N PHE A 131 -6.01 -0.79 3.95
CA PHE A 131 -6.24 -1.08 5.36
C PHE A 131 -5.49 -0.08 6.25
N LEU A 132 -6.15 0.33 7.34
CA LEU A 132 -5.53 1.18 8.36
C LEU A 132 -4.41 0.42 9.07
N HIS A 133 -3.23 1.03 9.15
CA HIS A 133 -2.08 0.45 9.84
C HIS A 133 -2.12 0.71 11.35
N GLY A 134 -1.40 -0.12 12.09
CA GLY A 134 -1.18 0.11 13.52
C GLY A 134 -2.38 -0.12 14.44
N VAL A 135 -3.52 -0.58 13.94
CA VAL A 135 -4.75 -0.88 14.73
C VAL A 135 -4.46 -1.79 15.93
N ARG A 136 -3.52 -2.73 15.81
CA ARG A 136 -3.09 -3.61 16.92
C ARG A 136 -2.44 -2.87 18.10
N HIS A 137 -1.99 -1.64 17.87
CA HIS A 137 -1.34 -0.79 18.89
C HIS A 137 -2.27 0.35 19.36
N ALA A 138 -3.51 0.38 18.85
CA ALA A 138 -4.52 1.31 19.32
C ALA A 138 -4.94 0.98 20.77
N SER A 139 -5.31 2.01 21.51
CA SER A 139 -5.82 1.85 22.89
C SER A 139 -7.10 0.99 22.91
N ALA A 140 -7.49 0.50 24.08
CA ALA A 140 -8.76 -0.22 24.22
C ALA A 140 -9.96 0.65 23.83
N ASN A 141 -9.92 1.94 24.13
CA ASN A 141 -10.95 2.89 23.73
C ASN A 141 -11.01 3.05 22.21
N ALA A 142 -9.86 3.23 21.54
CA ALA A 142 -9.81 3.30 20.07
C ALA A 142 -10.31 2.02 19.40
N GLN A 143 -10.02 0.84 19.96
CA GLN A 143 -10.54 -0.42 19.44
C GLN A 143 -12.06 -0.52 19.64
N HIS A 144 -12.60 0.02 20.73
CA HIS A 144 -14.03 0.13 20.94
C HIS A 144 -14.68 1.11 19.95
N GLU A 145 -14.09 2.31 19.75
CA GLU A 145 -14.52 3.26 18.73
C GLU A 145 -14.57 2.60 17.34
N ILE A 146 -13.52 1.87 16.95
CA ILE A 146 -13.48 1.12 15.69
C ILE A 146 -14.63 0.11 15.58
N ALA A 147 -14.95 -0.60 16.65
CA ALA A 147 -16.01 -1.62 16.63
C ALA A 147 -17.40 -1.03 16.43
N GLU A 148 -17.64 0.19 16.91
CA GLU A 148 -18.92 0.92 16.80
C GLU A 148 -19.05 1.70 15.47
N MET A 149 -17.94 1.89 14.75
CA MET A 149 -17.95 2.64 13.49
C MET A 149 -18.80 1.97 12.42
N GLN A 150 -19.45 2.80 11.61
CA GLN A 150 -20.20 2.37 10.44
C GLN A 150 -19.44 2.68 9.14
N SER A 151 -19.75 1.94 8.09
CA SER A 151 -19.33 2.30 6.73
C SER A 151 -19.78 3.72 6.39
N GLY A 152 -18.92 4.53 5.80
CA GLY A 152 -19.15 5.95 5.53
C GLY A 152 -18.74 6.90 6.66
N ALA A 153 -18.33 6.40 7.83
CA ALA A 153 -17.82 7.27 8.91
C ALA A 153 -16.63 8.09 8.40
N THR A 154 -16.67 9.40 8.62
CA THR A 154 -15.64 10.34 8.20
C THR A 154 -14.41 10.24 9.10
N LEU A 155 -13.25 10.21 8.46
CA LEU A 155 -11.95 10.15 9.12
C LEU A 155 -11.16 11.42 8.87
N ILE A 156 -10.26 11.76 9.79
CA ILE A 156 -9.34 12.90 9.65
C ILE A 156 -7.89 12.45 9.83
N LEU A 157 -7.00 13.17 9.16
CA LEU A 157 -5.57 12.95 9.19
C LEU A 157 -4.88 14.03 10.02
N ARG A 158 -3.94 13.59 10.87
CA ARG A 158 -3.05 14.50 11.61
C ARG A 158 -1.59 14.07 11.42
N PRO A 159 -0.68 14.97 11.00
CA PRO A 159 0.74 14.67 10.94
C PRO A 159 1.30 14.31 12.34
N GLU A 160 2.06 13.23 12.44
CA GLU A 160 2.76 12.83 13.67
C GLU A 160 4.27 12.87 13.42
N THR A 161 4.83 14.08 13.44
CA THR A 161 6.24 14.36 13.08
C THR A 161 7.24 13.79 14.08
N GLU A 162 6.82 13.55 15.33
CA GLU A 162 7.65 12.97 16.39
C GLU A 162 7.54 11.44 16.47
N ASN A 163 6.93 10.80 15.47
CA ASN A 163 6.81 9.35 15.44
C ASN A 163 8.20 8.70 15.32
N PRO A 164 8.61 7.83 16.26
CA PRO A 164 9.96 7.27 16.29
C PRO A 164 10.26 6.30 15.14
N HIS A 165 9.21 5.83 14.44
CA HIS A 165 9.34 4.86 13.35
C HIS A 165 9.23 5.50 11.96
N ASP A 166 8.58 6.66 11.86
CA ASP A 166 8.34 7.34 10.61
C ASP A 166 8.00 8.82 10.81
N ALA A 167 8.94 9.71 10.52
CA ALA A 167 8.74 11.17 10.60
C ALA A 167 7.64 11.69 9.64
N MET A 168 7.26 10.89 8.63
CA MET A 168 6.17 11.21 7.71
C MET A 168 4.83 10.61 8.14
N ALA A 169 4.76 9.92 9.28
CA ALA A 169 3.54 9.27 9.75
C ALA A 169 2.34 10.22 9.77
N MET A 170 1.20 9.69 9.33
CA MET A 170 -0.10 10.35 9.35
C MET A 170 -1.04 9.55 10.23
N ALA A 171 -1.32 10.07 11.41
CA ALA A 171 -2.26 9.48 12.36
C ALA A 171 -3.70 9.70 11.90
N VAL A 172 -4.57 8.73 12.17
CA VAL A 172 -5.97 8.70 11.77
C VAL A 172 -6.87 8.75 12.99
N PHE A 173 -7.90 9.60 12.92
CA PHE A 173 -8.91 9.80 13.95
C PHE A 173 -10.31 9.81 13.31
N GLN A 174 -11.35 9.55 14.09
CA GLN A 174 -12.72 9.78 13.66
C GLN A 174 -13.05 11.29 13.72
N ALA A 175 -13.74 11.81 12.70
CA ALA A 175 -13.98 13.25 12.57
C ALA A 175 -14.98 13.78 13.61
N ASP A 176 -16.01 13.00 13.92
CA ASP A 176 -17.15 13.44 14.72
C ASP A 176 -16.93 13.29 16.24
N ILE A 177 -15.76 12.78 16.65
CA ILE A 177 -15.42 12.62 18.07
C ILE A 177 -14.42 13.69 18.47
N GLN A 178 -14.88 14.64 19.30
CA GLN A 178 -14.01 15.62 19.93
C GLN A 178 -13.06 14.89 20.89
N ASP A 179 -11.75 15.15 20.77
CA ASP A 179 -10.70 14.46 21.53
C ASP A 179 -10.70 12.93 21.36
N GLY A 180 -11.17 12.45 20.18
CA GLY A 180 -11.17 11.04 19.83
C GLY A 180 -9.77 10.41 19.84
N GLU A 181 -9.74 9.12 20.05
CA GLU A 181 -8.50 8.35 20.13
C GLU A 181 -7.86 8.16 18.74
N ARG A 182 -6.54 7.98 18.73
CA ARG A 182 -5.85 7.59 17.50
C ARG A 182 -6.22 6.15 17.11
N LEU A 183 -6.90 5.99 16.00
CA LEU A 183 -7.37 4.69 15.49
C LEU A 183 -6.23 3.88 14.84
N GLY A 184 -5.26 4.57 14.27
CA GLY A 184 -4.14 3.98 13.55
C GLY A 184 -3.41 4.99 12.68
N PHE A 185 -2.83 4.52 11.58
CA PHE A 185 -2.02 5.32 10.65
C PHE A 185 -2.36 5.01 9.20
N LEU A 186 -2.12 5.97 8.31
CA LEU A 186 -2.02 5.67 6.89
C LEU A 186 -0.88 4.69 6.62
N PRO A 187 -1.01 3.83 5.59
CA PRO A 187 0.14 3.14 5.04
C PRO A 187 1.28 4.12 4.72
N ARG A 188 2.50 3.72 5.01
CA ARG A 188 3.70 4.56 4.87
C ARG A 188 3.84 5.18 3.47
N PHE A 189 3.55 4.39 2.44
CA PHE A 189 3.68 4.84 1.05
C PHE A 189 2.64 5.92 0.68
N LEU A 190 1.50 6.00 1.38
CA LEU A 190 0.49 7.05 1.18
C LEU A 190 0.75 8.31 2.02
N ALA A 191 1.57 8.23 3.06
CA ALA A 191 1.75 9.34 4.01
C ALA A 191 2.34 10.59 3.35
N ARG A 192 3.31 10.43 2.42
CA ARG A 192 3.89 11.54 1.65
C ARG A 192 2.84 12.20 0.75
N ASP A 193 2.08 11.39 0.03
CA ASP A 193 1.02 11.88 -0.86
C ASP A 193 -0.03 12.64 -0.06
N ALA A 194 -0.52 12.07 1.04
CA ALA A 194 -1.49 12.71 1.92
C ALA A 194 -1.01 14.06 2.44
N ARG A 195 0.26 14.20 2.83
CA ARG A 195 0.83 15.49 3.24
C ARG A 195 0.83 16.52 2.11
N THR A 196 1.19 16.09 0.90
CA THR A 196 1.15 16.95 -0.29
C THR A 196 -0.27 17.38 -0.58
N LEU A 197 -1.21 16.44 -0.62
CA LEU A 197 -2.63 16.72 -0.87
C LEU A 197 -3.23 17.65 0.19
N MET A 198 -2.89 17.49 1.46
CA MET A 198 -3.34 18.37 2.55
C MET A 198 -2.75 19.79 2.47
N SER A 199 -1.58 19.95 1.86
CA SER A 199 -0.98 21.28 1.67
C SER A 199 -1.63 22.08 0.55
N GLU A 200 -2.32 21.41 -0.37
CA GLU A 200 -3.06 22.03 -1.47
C GLU A 200 -4.40 22.61 -0.97
N LYS A 201 -4.50 23.93 -0.91
CA LYS A 201 -5.69 24.64 -0.39
C LYS A 201 -7.01 24.31 -1.10
N SER A 202 -6.94 23.80 -2.33
CA SER A 202 -8.10 23.43 -3.16
C SER A 202 -8.48 21.94 -3.03
N ALA A 203 -7.64 21.09 -2.44
CA ALA A 203 -7.90 19.67 -2.33
C ALA A 203 -8.86 19.39 -1.17
N LYS A 204 -10.13 19.17 -1.50
CA LYS A 204 -11.09 18.63 -0.53
C LYS A 204 -10.85 17.13 -0.42
N ILE A 205 -10.18 16.71 0.64
CA ILE A 205 -9.95 15.30 0.94
C ILE A 205 -11.24 14.72 1.54
N ASP A 206 -11.78 13.69 0.86
CA ASP A 206 -12.84 12.83 1.37
C ASP A 206 -12.18 11.53 1.85
N PHE A 207 -12.12 11.35 3.17
CA PHE A 207 -11.50 10.20 3.80
C PHE A 207 -12.52 9.51 4.70
N THR A 208 -12.89 8.29 4.33
CA THR A 208 -13.99 7.57 4.99
C THR A 208 -13.67 6.09 5.23
N VAL A 209 -14.39 5.52 6.18
CA VAL A 209 -14.41 4.06 6.39
C VAL A 209 -15.22 3.41 5.28
N LYS A 210 -14.58 2.54 4.52
CA LYS A 210 -15.27 1.73 3.52
C LYS A 210 -15.93 0.50 4.15
N ARG A 211 -15.26 -0.13 5.13
CA ARG A 211 -15.77 -1.31 5.82
C ARG A 211 -15.04 -1.55 7.15
N ILE A 212 -15.78 -2.00 8.15
CA ILE A 212 -15.25 -2.57 9.39
C ILE A 212 -15.40 -4.09 9.34
N ASN A 213 -14.32 -4.82 9.56
CA ASN A 213 -14.25 -6.29 9.48
C ASN A 213 -13.99 -6.85 10.89
N LEU A 214 -15.05 -7.01 11.70
CA LEU A 214 -14.92 -7.44 13.10
C LEU A 214 -14.38 -8.88 13.25
N ASP A 215 -14.57 -9.71 12.24
CA ASP A 215 -14.11 -11.10 12.15
C ASP A 215 -12.71 -11.24 11.53
N ALA A 216 -12.13 -10.13 11.00
CA ALA A 216 -10.82 -10.14 10.39
C ALA A 216 -9.68 -9.98 11.42
N PRO A 217 -8.45 -10.42 11.08
CA PRO A 217 -7.25 -10.02 11.79
C PRO A 217 -7.12 -8.48 11.90
N LEU A 218 -6.52 -7.97 12.98
CA LEU A 218 -6.46 -6.53 13.26
C LEU A 218 -5.83 -5.70 12.14
N GLN A 219 -4.90 -6.25 11.37
CA GLN A 219 -4.31 -5.58 10.20
C GLN A 219 -5.28 -5.43 9.02
N GLN A 220 -6.40 -6.13 9.04
CA GLN A 220 -7.47 -6.06 8.03
C GLN A 220 -8.81 -5.59 8.62
N ARG A 221 -8.76 -5.03 9.84
CA ARG A 221 -9.93 -4.59 10.61
C ARG A 221 -10.67 -3.43 9.98
N VAL A 222 -9.95 -2.41 9.53
CA VAL A 222 -10.54 -1.16 9.02
C VAL A 222 -10.08 -0.97 7.57
N LEU A 223 -10.99 -1.15 6.63
CA LEU A 223 -10.78 -0.82 5.23
C LEU A 223 -11.23 0.62 5.00
N CYS A 224 -10.33 1.44 4.49
CA CYS A 224 -10.54 2.87 4.26
C CYS A 224 -10.52 3.21 2.77
N VAL A 225 -11.14 4.33 2.42
CA VAL A 225 -10.98 4.96 1.12
C VAL A 225 -10.67 6.44 1.29
N LEU A 226 -9.68 6.92 0.54
CA LEU A 226 -9.29 8.31 0.47
C LEU A 226 -9.45 8.78 -0.96
N ASN A 227 -10.26 9.82 -1.15
CA ASN A 227 -10.51 10.45 -2.45
C ASN A 227 -10.23 11.96 -2.36
N CYS A 228 -9.71 12.53 -3.42
CA CYS A 228 -9.65 13.98 -3.62
C CYS A 228 -9.46 14.29 -5.10
N PRO A 229 -9.78 15.53 -5.56
CA PRO A 229 -9.40 15.95 -6.90
C PRO A 229 -7.89 15.78 -7.10
N TRP A 230 -7.49 15.30 -8.28
CA TRP A 230 -6.05 15.16 -8.61
C TRP A 230 -5.43 16.53 -8.83
N PRO A 231 -4.47 16.98 -8.01
CA PRO A 231 -3.91 18.32 -8.16
C PRO A 231 -3.06 18.44 -9.42
N ALA A 232 -3.06 19.63 -10.02
CA ALA A 232 -2.21 19.91 -11.17
C ALA A 232 -0.73 19.76 -10.79
N GLY A 233 0.01 18.99 -11.59
CA GLY A 233 1.43 18.71 -11.34
C GLY A 233 1.72 17.70 -10.22
N PHE A 234 0.71 17.12 -9.62
CA PHE A 234 0.92 16.04 -8.65
C PHE A 234 1.32 14.74 -9.37
N ASN A 235 2.50 14.25 -9.05
CA ASN A 235 3.08 13.06 -9.66
C ASN A 235 3.69 12.17 -8.57
N PRO A 236 2.93 11.22 -7.99
CA PRO A 236 3.46 10.26 -7.02
C PRO A 236 4.45 9.29 -7.65
N CYS A 237 5.31 8.68 -6.84
CA CYS A 237 6.27 7.66 -7.26
C CYS A 237 7.26 8.10 -8.38
N GLN A 238 7.61 9.39 -8.46
CA GLN A 238 8.52 9.90 -9.51
C GLN A 238 9.95 10.18 -9.03
N SER A 239 10.21 10.16 -7.73
CA SER A 239 11.57 10.36 -7.23
C SER A 239 12.51 9.24 -7.72
N GLU A 240 13.81 9.51 -7.64
CA GLU A 240 14.84 8.68 -8.28
C GLU A 240 14.77 7.20 -7.86
N GLU A 241 14.44 6.93 -6.60
CA GLU A 241 14.33 5.58 -6.07
C GLU A 241 13.26 4.72 -6.76
N TYR A 242 12.25 5.33 -7.40
CA TYR A 242 11.19 4.62 -8.13
C TYR A 242 11.55 4.34 -9.59
N GLN A 243 12.59 4.98 -10.12
CA GLN A 243 12.98 4.81 -11.51
C GLN A 243 13.56 3.41 -11.76
N PRO A 244 13.29 2.81 -12.93
CA PRO A 244 13.83 1.48 -13.25
C PRO A 244 15.36 1.46 -13.18
N LEU A 245 15.91 0.39 -12.65
CA LEU A 245 17.33 0.08 -12.64
C LEU A 245 17.65 -0.84 -13.83
N LEU A 246 17.62 -0.29 -15.05
CA LEU A 246 17.93 -1.04 -16.26
C LEU A 246 19.39 -0.90 -16.62
N GLY A 247 20.00 -1.95 -17.16
CA GLY A 247 21.32 -1.88 -17.78
C GLY A 247 21.31 -0.94 -19.00
N THR A 248 22.42 -0.29 -19.26
CA THR A 248 22.58 0.68 -20.36
C THR A 248 22.28 0.09 -21.75
N GLU A 249 22.32 -1.23 -21.92
CA GLU A 249 22.02 -1.90 -23.19
C GLU A 249 20.53 -2.17 -23.43
N SER A 250 19.69 -2.27 -22.39
CA SER A 250 18.24 -2.47 -22.52
C SER A 250 17.46 -1.20 -22.83
N ALA A 251 18.03 -0.02 -22.61
CA ALA A 251 17.36 1.27 -22.83
C ALA A 251 17.26 1.67 -24.32
N LEU A 252 17.98 0.97 -25.22
CA LEU A 252 18.01 1.25 -26.66
C LEU A 252 17.10 0.35 -27.51
N ALA A 253 16.37 -0.60 -26.88
CA ALA A 253 15.53 -1.59 -27.58
C ALA A 253 14.02 -1.48 -27.25
N ALA A 254 13.56 -0.38 -26.65
CA ALA A 254 12.15 -0.14 -26.32
C ALA A 254 11.52 0.96 -27.18
#